data_9a4599b88806214b4d4eb1203e322b11
#
_entry.id   9a4599b88806214b4d4eb1203e322b11
#
_cell.length_a   1.000
_cell.length_b   1.000
_cell.length_c   1.000
_cell.angle_alpha   90.00
_cell.angle_beta   90.00
_cell.angle_gamma   90.00
#
_symmetry.space_group_name_H-M   'P 1'
#
loop_
_entity.id
_entity.type
_entity.pdbx_description
1 polymer ?
#
loop_
_entity_poly.entity_id
_entity_poly.type
_entity_poly.pdbx_seq_one_letter_code
_entity_poly.pdbx_strand_id
1 'polypeptide(L)'
;MTDIPDPSTATLQFPGGTAEFPILRAVDGRDTVDIATFMRQTGLTTLDQGFVNTASTKSAITYIDGDQGILRYRGYPIEQVAKNSTYLEVAWLLIYGELPTAAELEDFDDRIRRHTLLHEDLKRFFDALPATAHPMSVLSSAISALSTYYEGELDVHDPEQVELAIIRLLAKLPVIVAYAHKKALGQAFLYPDNSLSFVDNFLRLNFGTMAEPYQIDPVLSKALDRLLILHEDHEQNASTSTVRLVGSTEANIFASISAGINALFGPLHGGANEAVLNMLAQIRDSGEGVRTFVEKVKNKESGIRLMGFGHRVYKSYDPRARLVKESADEVLESLGVEDPLLDIARELEQIALDDDYFVSRKLYPNVDFYTGVIYKAMGFPSRMFTPLFAIGRLPGWIAHWREANNDPATKIGRPQQLYVGPPERDWPTAR
;
A
#
# COMPACT_ATOMS: atom_id res chain seq x y z
N MET A 1 2.57 -31.00 -10.18
CA MET A 1 4.00 -30.69 -9.94
C MET A 1 4.66 -30.70 -11.32
N THR A 2 4.90 -29.53 -11.88
CA THR A 2 5.66 -29.40 -13.12
C THR A 2 7.14 -29.54 -12.76
N ASP A 3 7.83 -30.48 -13.39
CA ASP A 3 9.28 -30.66 -13.26
C ASP A 3 9.98 -29.34 -13.58
N ILE A 4 10.56 -28.72 -12.55
CA ILE A 4 11.44 -27.56 -12.71
C ILE A 4 12.77 -28.13 -13.25
N PRO A 5 13.27 -27.69 -14.41
CA PRO A 5 14.55 -28.16 -14.94
C PRO A 5 15.69 -27.85 -13.97
N ASP A 6 16.71 -28.71 -14.00
CA ASP A 6 17.94 -28.68 -13.19
C ASP A 6 18.51 -27.25 -13.02
N PRO A 7 18.86 -26.81 -11.81
CA PRO A 7 19.28 -25.42 -11.55
C PRO A 7 20.56 -25.09 -12.32
N SER A 8 20.48 -24.10 -13.20
CA SER A 8 21.69 -23.48 -13.74
C SER A 8 22.43 -22.76 -12.59
N THR A 9 23.75 -22.67 -12.67
CA THR A 9 24.61 -22.02 -11.67
C THR A 9 25.18 -20.71 -12.20
N ALA A 10 25.35 -19.72 -11.31
CA ALA A 10 26.13 -18.52 -11.59
C ALA A 10 27.50 -18.65 -10.93
N THR A 11 28.57 -18.37 -11.67
CA THR A 11 29.93 -18.47 -11.18
C THR A 11 30.52 -17.08 -10.89
N LEU A 12 31.02 -16.88 -9.66
CA LEU A 12 31.73 -15.68 -9.27
C LEU A 12 33.21 -15.97 -9.09
N GLN A 13 34.06 -15.18 -9.75
CA GLN A 13 35.49 -15.14 -9.48
C GLN A 13 35.79 -13.97 -8.53
N PHE A 14 36.62 -14.22 -7.52
CA PHE A 14 37.00 -13.23 -6.52
C PHE A 14 38.46 -13.47 -6.08
N PRO A 15 39.14 -12.54 -5.35
CA PRO A 15 40.56 -12.69 -5.00
C PRO A 15 40.88 -13.96 -4.20
N GLY A 16 39.95 -14.64 -3.58
CA GLY A 16 40.13 -15.88 -2.84
C GLY A 16 39.81 -17.16 -3.64
N GLY A 17 39.38 -17.06 -4.90
CA GLY A 17 39.00 -18.24 -5.70
C GLY A 17 37.76 -18.07 -6.58
N THR A 18 37.04 -19.16 -6.74
CA THR A 18 35.79 -19.21 -7.54
C THR A 18 34.71 -19.84 -6.68
N ALA A 19 33.51 -19.29 -6.73
CA ALA A 19 32.33 -19.83 -6.05
C ALA A 19 31.14 -19.96 -7.02
N GLU A 20 30.29 -20.96 -6.82
CA GLU A 20 29.10 -21.22 -7.61
C GLU A 20 27.84 -21.05 -6.77
N PHE A 21 26.83 -20.42 -7.37
CA PHE A 21 25.54 -20.10 -6.71
C PHE A 21 24.40 -20.60 -7.58
N PRO A 22 23.38 -21.27 -6.99
CA PRO A 22 22.21 -21.72 -7.72
C PRO A 22 21.44 -20.54 -8.34
N ILE A 23 20.91 -20.73 -9.54
CA ILE A 23 19.92 -19.84 -10.15
C ILE A 23 18.54 -20.44 -9.92
N LEU A 24 17.70 -19.75 -9.16
CA LEU A 24 16.31 -20.12 -8.94
C LEU A 24 15.45 -19.56 -10.06
N ARG A 25 14.65 -20.43 -10.68
CA ARG A 25 13.73 -20.06 -11.75
C ARG A 25 12.47 -19.40 -11.18
N ALA A 26 12.10 -18.26 -11.73
CA ALA A 26 10.79 -17.67 -11.49
C ALA A 26 9.73 -18.37 -12.34
N VAL A 27 8.47 -18.38 -11.90
CA VAL A 27 7.33 -18.80 -12.73
C VAL A 27 7.11 -17.81 -13.87
N ASP A 28 7.16 -16.53 -13.51
CA ASP A 28 7.18 -15.39 -14.43
C ASP A 28 8.22 -14.37 -13.94
N GLY A 29 8.79 -13.59 -14.86
CA GLY A 29 9.74 -12.52 -14.53
C GLY A 29 11.19 -12.97 -14.52
N ARG A 30 11.98 -12.46 -13.57
CA ARG A 30 13.44 -12.62 -13.55
C ARG A 30 13.86 -13.77 -12.65
N ASP A 31 14.73 -14.64 -13.17
CA ASP A 31 15.43 -15.62 -12.37
C ASP A 31 16.34 -14.95 -11.33
N THR A 32 16.56 -15.63 -10.21
CA THR A 32 17.27 -15.07 -9.07
C THR A 32 18.46 -15.94 -8.69
N VAL A 33 19.62 -15.33 -8.46
CA VAL A 33 20.81 -16.02 -7.90
C VAL A 33 20.63 -16.18 -6.40
N ASP A 34 20.63 -17.42 -5.91
CA ASP A 34 20.56 -17.69 -4.47
C ASP A 34 21.92 -17.45 -3.81
N ILE A 35 22.04 -16.37 -3.06
CA ILE A 35 23.26 -15.95 -2.37
C ILE A 35 23.28 -16.37 -0.88
N ALA A 36 22.43 -17.27 -0.42
CA ALA A 36 22.36 -17.70 0.97
C ALA A 36 23.70 -18.21 1.53
N THR A 37 24.56 -18.78 0.66
CA THR A 37 25.89 -19.30 1.03
C THR A 37 27.03 -18.36 0.70
N PHE A 38 26.77 -17.17 0.16
CA PHE A 38 27.75 -16.25 -0.39
C PHE A 38 28.88 -15.91 0.60
N MET A 39 28.54 -15.40 1.78
CA MET A 39 29.53 -15.03 2.80
C MET A 39 30.38 -16.23 3.25
N ARG A 40 29.76 -17.41 3.40
CA ARG A 40 30.47 -18.62 3.80
C ARG A 40 31.47 -19.10 2.77
N GLN A 41 31.14 -18.96 1.48
CA GLN A 41 32.01 -19.43 0.39
C GLN A 41 33.11 -18.40 0.03
N THR A 42 32.83 -17.10 0.16
CA THR A 42 33.70 -16.05 -0.37
C THR A 42 34.39 -15.22 0.71
N GLY A 43 33.85 -15.23 1.96
CA GLY A 43 34.26 -14.28 3.00
C GLY A 43 33.76 -12.85 2.76
N LEU A 44 33.02 -12.59 1.67
CA LEU A 44 32.49 -11.29 1.29
C LEU A 44 31.01 -11.15 1.65
N THR A 45 30.51 -9.91 1.66
CA THR A 45 29.07 -9.59 1.70
C THR A 45 28.69 -8.79 0.48
N THR A 46 27.40 -8.71 0.15
CA THR A 46 26.88 -7.87 -0.93
C THR A 46 26.42 -6.52 -0.39
N LEU A 47 26.51 -5.47 -1.21
CA LEU A 47 25.96 -4.16 -0.91
C LEU A 47 24.93 -3.79 -1.98
N ASP A 48 23.67 -3.68 -1.59
CA ASP A 48 22.58 -3.23 -2.44
C ASP A 48 21.66 -2.28 -1.66
N GLN A 49 21.93 -0.98 -1.76
CA GLN A 49 21.15 0.03 -1.06
C GLN A 49 19.73 0.12 -1.65
N GLY A 50 18.72 -0.11 -0.80
CA GLY A 50 17.31 -0.06 -1.18
C GLY A 50 16.84 -1.30 -1.95
N PHE A 51 17.57 -2.40 -1.93
CA PHE A 51 17.20 -3.70 -2.50
C PHE A 51 16.84 -3.67 -4.00
N VAL A 52 17.51 -2.81 -4.78
CA VAL A 52 17.19 -2.59 -6.21
C VAL A 52 17.41 -3.86 -7.04
N ASN A 53 18.42 -4.67 -6.66
CA ASN A 53 18.80 -5.91 -7.35
C ASN A 53 18.60 -7.16 -6.48
N THR A 54 17.94 -7.03 -5.32
CA THR A 54 17.86 -8.11 -4.34
C THR A 54 16.41 -8.54 -4.13
N ALA A 55 16.09 -9.78 -4.48
CA ALA A 55 14.87 -10.44 -4.05
C ALA A 55 15.03 -10.83 -2.57
N SER A 56 14.31 -10.16 -1.68
CA SER A 56 14.37 -10.40 -0.22
C SER A 56 13.56 -11.61 0.22
N THR A 57 12.68 -12.13 -0.63
CA THR A 57 11.76 -13.25 -0.33
C THR A 57 11.27 -13.89 -1.61
N LYS A 58 10.70 -15.10 -1.48
CA LYS A 58 9.81 -15.71 -2.47
C LYS A 58 8.38 -15.36 -2.09
N SER A 59 7.53 -15.07 -3.08
CA SER A 59 6.12 -14.78 -2.84
C SER A 59 5.26 -15.26 -4.01
N ALA A 60 4.06 -15.73 -3.70
CA ALA A 60 3.05 -16.14 -4.68
C ALA A 60 1.85 -15.18 -4.72
N ILE A 61 1.96 -13.99 -4.11
CA ILE A 61 0.82 -13.09 -3.90
C ILE A 61 0.61 -12.21 -5.13
N THR A 62 1.62 -11.46 -5.52
CA THR A 62 1.51 -10.47 -6.60
C THR A 62 2.66 -10.61 -7.58
N TYR A 63 2.34 -10.54 -8.87
CA TYR A 63 3.31 -10.46 -9.95
C TYR A 63 3.21 -9.11 -10.66
N ILE A 64 4.35 -8.48 -10.89
CA ILE A 64 4.47 -7.24 -11.65
C ILE A 64 5.52 -7.39 -12.74
N ASP A 65 5.13 -7.09 -14.00
CA ASP A 65 6.05 -6.79 -15.08
C ASP A 65 5.97 -5.31 -15.42
N GLY A 66 6.96 -4.56 -14.95
CA GLY A 66 6.98 -3.12 -15.15
C GLY A 66 7.27 -2.70 -16.58
N ASP A 67 7.95 -3.53 -17.37
CA ASP A 67 8.25 -3.23 -18.77
C ASP A 67 7.02 -3.44 -19.66
N GLN A 68 6.20 -4.44 -19.36
CA GLN A 68 4.96 -4.73 -20.08
C GLN A 68 3.73 -4.02 -19.48
N GLY A 69 3.83 -3.44 -18.26
CA GLY A 69 2.68 -2.84 -17.58
C GLY A 69 1.66 -3.87 -17.08
N ILE A 70 2.15 -5.00 -16.58
CA ILE A 70 1.32 -6.10 -16.08
C ILE A 70 1.32 -6.05 -14.55
N LEU A 71 0.13 -6.22 -13.97
CA LEU A 71 -0.10 -6.48 -12.55
C LEU A 71 -1.10 -7.63 -12.41
N ARG A 72 -0.76 -8.63 -11.59
CA ARG A 72 -1.64 -9.77 -11.29
C ARG A 72 -1.69 -10.04 -9.79
N TYR A 73 -2.88 -10.26 -9.27
CA TYR A 73 -3.11 -10.76 -7.91
C TYR A 73 -3.40 -12.26 -7.97
N ARG A 74 -2.55 -13.07 -7.36
CA ARG A 74 -2.66 -14.55 -7.39
C ARG A 74 -2.85 -15.09 -8.81
N GLY A 75 -2.23 -14.46 -9.81
CA GLY A 75 -2.33 -14.82 -11.22
C GLY A 75 -3.46 -14.13 -12.00
N TYR A 76 -4.43 -13.52 -11.35
CA TYR A 76 -5.53 -12.81 -12.01
C TYR A 76 -5.10 -11.40 -12.42
N PRO A 77 -5.31 -10.99 -13.70
CA PRO A 77 -5.01 -9.63 -14.15
C PRO A 77 -5.81 -8.57 -13.37
N ILE A 78 -5.15 -7.48 -12.97
CA ILE A 78 -5.77 -6.43 -12.15
C ILE A 78 -7.02 -5.82 -12.79
N GLU A 79 -7.05 -5.72 -14.12
CA GLU A 79 -8.19 -5.19 -14.86
C GLU A 79 -9.43 -6.09 -14.74
N GLN A 80 -9.23 -7.40 -14.63
CA GLN A 80 -10.33 -8.34 -14.41
C GLN A 80 -10.79 -8.33 -12.96
N VAL A 81 -9.84 -8.34 -12.03
CA VAL A 81 -10.11 -8.29 -10.59
C VAL A 81 -10.91 -7.03 -10.23
N ALA A 82 -10.45 -5.86 -10.63
CA ALA A 82 -11.08 -4.58 -10.30
C ALA A 82 -12.46 -4.35 -10.94
N LYS A 83 -12.80 -5.11 -12.00
CA LYS A 83 -14.10 -5.00 -12.68
C LYS A 83 -15.14 -5.99 -12.15
N ASN A 84 -14.71 -7.15 -11.67
CA ASN A 84 -15.60 -8.29 -11.41
C ASN A 84 -15.69 -8.67 -9.92
N SER A 85 -14.88 -8.06 -9.04
CA SER A 85 -14.80 -8.43 -7.63
C SER A 85 -15.10 -7.25 -6.72
N THR A 86 -15.32 -7.53 -5.44
CA THR A 86 -15.39 -6.55 -4.37
C THR A 86 -14.09 -6.55 -3.56
N TYR A 87 -13.85 -5.47 -2.79
CA TYR A 87 -12.66 -5.36 -1.93
C TYR A 87 -12.50 -6.57 -0.99
N LEU A 88 -13.56 -7.04 -0.34
CA LEU A 88 -13.47 -8.20 0.55
C LEU A 88 -13.21 -9.52 -0.18
N GLU A 89 -13.71 -9.67 -1.39
CA GLU A 89 -13.43 -10.85 -2.22
C GLU A 89 -11.96 -10.89 -2.65
N VAL A 90 -11.39 -9.73 -2.99
CA VAL A 90 -9.96 -9.62 -3.33
C VAL A 90 -9.08 -9.76 -2.09
N ALA A 91 -9.50 -9.20 -0.95
CA ALA A 91 -8.83 -9.42 0.32
C ALA A 91 -8.73 -10.91 0.67
N TRP A 92 -9.82 -11.67 0.48
CA TRP A 92 -9.82 -13.11 0.62
C TRP A 92 -8.83 -13.76 -0.35
N LEU A 93 -8.90 -13.43 -1.63
CA LEU A 93 -8.00 -13.98 -2.65
C LEU A 93 -6.53 -13.80 -2.28
N LEU A 94 -6.14 -12.61 -1.87
CA LEU A 94 -4.75 -12.33 -1.49
C LEU A 94 -4.31 -13.12 -0.25
N ILE A 95 -5.17 -13.17 0.79
CA ILE A 95 -4.86 -13.75 2.09
C ILE A 95 -4.85 -15.29 2.02
N TYR A 96 -5.82 -15.91 1.31
CA TYR A 96 -6.01 -17.35 1.29
C TYR A 96 -5.53 -18.04 0.01
N GLY A 97 -5.31 -17.29 -1.09
CA GLY A 97 -4.66 -17.76 -2.30
C GLY A 97 -5.56 -18.12 -3.46
N GLU A 98 -6.85 -18.39 -3.21
CA GLU A 98 -7.86 -18.73 -4.22
C GLU A 98 -9.10 -17.85 -4.04
N LEU A 99 -9.91 -17.69 -5.10
CA LEU A 99 -11.19 -16.98 -4.99
C LEU A 99 -12.13 -17.71 -4.02
N PRO A 100 -12.87 -16.98 -3.19
CA PRO A 100 -13.84 -17.59 -2.28
C PRO A 100 -15.01 -18.18 -3.03
N THR A 101 -15.60 -19.25 -2.49
CA THR A 101 -16.97 -19.62 -2.82
C THR A 101 -17.94 -18.58 -2.27
N ALA A 102 -19.18 -18.56 -2.77
CA ALA A 102 -20.20 -17.63 -2.25
C ALA A 102 -20.41 -17.78 -0.74
N ALA A 103 -20.39 -19.00 -0.21
CA ALA A 103 -20.56 -19.27 1.22
C ALA A 103 -19.36 -18.78 2.06
N GLU A 104 -18.15 -18.96 1.56
CA GLU A 104 -16.94 -18.46 2.24
C GLU A 104 -16.91 -16.93 2.26
N LEU A 105 -17.29 -16.28 1.16
CA LEU A 105 -17.36 -14.82 1.11
C LEU A 105 -18.43 -14.27 2.06
N GLU A 106 -19.61 -14.92 2.12
CA GLU A 106 -20.68 -14.55 3.03
C GLU A 106 -20.25 -14.67 4.51
N ASP A 107 -19.62 -15.79 4.90
CA ASP A 107 -19.08 -15.99 6.24
C ASP A 107 -17.98 -14.95 6.58
N PHE A 108 -17.07 -14.70 5.66
CA PHE A 108 -16.00 -13.73 5.84
C PHE A 108 -16.53 -12.32 6.06
N ASP A 109 -17.46 -11.87 5.22
CA ASP A 109 -18.10 -10.56 5.34
C ASP A 109 -18.91 -10.45 6.65
N ASP A 110 -19.70 -11.48 7.04
CA ASP A 110 -20.47 -11.50 8.29
C ASP A 110 -19.53 -11.43 9.51
N ARG A 111 -18.44 -12.19 9.51
CA ARG A 111 -17.42 -12.14 10.57
C ARG A 111 -16.78 -10.75 10.68
N ILE A 112 -16.42 -10.12 9.55
CA ILE A 112 -15.87 -8.76 9.55
C ILE A 112 -16.89 -7.78 10.11
N ARG A 113 -18.13 -7.79 9.64
CA ARG A 113 -19.21 -6.91 10.12
C ARG A 113 -19.44 -7.03 11.62
N ARG A 114 -19.40 -8.24 12.18
CA ARG A 114 -19.59 -8.47 13.63
C ARG A 114 -18.39 -8.06 14.49
N HIS A 115 -17.22 -7.78 13.90
CA HIS A 115 -16.02 -7.39 14.63
C HIS A 115 -15.66 -5.89 14.49
N THR A 116 -16.52 -5.08 13.86
CA THR A 116 -16.26 -3.65 13.60
C THR A 116 -16.25 -2.78 14.86
N LEU A 117 -16.98 -3.13 15.90
CA LEU A 117 -17.04 -2.34 17.13
C LEU A 117 -15.68 -2.26 17.81
N LEU A 118 -15.24 -1.04 18.12
CA LEU A 118 -14.07 -0.80 18.96
C LEU A 118 -14.45 -0.90 20.44
N HIS A 119 -13.50 -1.31 21.29
CA HIS A 119 -13.71 -1.24 22.73
C HIS A 119 -13.94 0.22 23.15
N GLU A 120 -14.89 0.46 24.05
CA GLU A 120 -15.27 1.82 24.46
C GLU A 120 -14.08 2.62 25.05
N ASP A 121 -13.18 1.96 25.78
CA ASP A 121 -12.02 2.63 26.33
C ASP A 121 -11.03 3.08 25.24
N LEU A 122 -11.03 2.47 24.06
CA LEU A 122 -10.20 2.94 22.95
C LEU A 122 -10.64 4.34 22.45
N LYS A 123 -11.88 4.76 22.72
CA LYS A 123 -12.33 6.13 22.42
C LYS A 123 -11.56 7.16 23.24
N ARG A 124 -11.19 6.85 24.50
CA ARG A 124 -10.35 7.72 25.32
C ARG A 124 -8.96 7.96 24.74
N PHE A 125 -8.44 6.99 23.98
CA PHE A 125 -7.22 7.16 23.21
C PHE A 125 -7.35 8.32 22.20
N PHE A 126 -8.45 8.36 21.45
CA PHE A 126 -8.71 9.47 20.52
C PHE A 126 -8.92 10.80 21.27
N ASP A 127 -9.55 10.79 22.44
CA ASP A 127 -9.78 12.00 23.24
C ASP A 127 -8.49 12.61 23.75
N ALA A 128 -7.49 11.80 24.06
CA ALA A 128 -6.17 12.25 24.50
C ALA A 128 -5.32 12.89 23.38
N LEU A 129 -5.68 12.68 22.11
CA LEU A 129 -4.94 13.21 20.97
C LEU A 129 -5.47 14.59 20.54
N PRO A 130 -4.58 15.50 20.09
CA PRO A 130 -5.03 16.78 19.55
C PRO A 130 -5.84 16.59 18.26
N ALA A 131 -6.88 17.41 18.03
CA ALA A 131 -7.69 17.39 16.82
C ALA A 131 -6.86 17.64 15.54
N THR A 132 -5.70 18.30 15.67
CA THR A 132 -4.75 18.55 14.58
C THR A 132 -3.81 17.38 14.29
N ALA A 133 -3.86 16.28 15.08
CA ALA A 133 -3.01 15.12 14.86
C ALA A 133 -3.19 14.57 13.42
N HIS A 134 -2.08 14.16 12.82
CA HIS A 134 -2.15 13.57 11.48
C HIS A 134 -2.83 12.20 11.54
N PRO A 135 -3.83 11.90 10.69
CA PRO A 135 -4.57 10.64 10.74
C PRO A 135 -3.69 9.39 10.67
N MET A 136 -2.57 9.43 9.94
CA MET A 136 -1.63 8.31 9.88
C MET A 136 -0.93 8.04 11.21
N SER A 137 -0.56 9.08 11.97
CA SER A 137 0.00 8.92 13.31
C SER A 137 -1.03 8.36 14.28
N VAL A 138 -2.28 8.85 14.18
CA VAL A 138 -3.40 8.31 14.95
C VAL A 138 -3.60 6.84 14.62
N LEU A 139 -3.64 6.48 13.32
CA LEU A 139 -3.89 5.13 12.86
C LEU A 139 -2.82 4.15 13.34
N SER A 140 -1.54 4.45 13.12
CA SER A 140 -0.45 3.56 13.54
C SER A 140 -0.43 3.32 15.05
N SER A 141 -0.63 4.38 15.82
CA SER A 141 -0.69 4.30 17.29
C SER A 141 -1.92 3.52 17.78
N ALA A 142 -3.09 3.75 17.17
CA ALA A 142 -4.32 3.05 17.54
C ALA A 142 -4.27 1.56 17.18
N ILE A 143 -3.68 1.17 16.04
CA ILE A 143 -3.48 -0.23 15.67
C ILE A 143 -2.53 -0.93 16.64
N SER A 144 -1.44 -0.25 17.04
CA SER A 144 -0.53 -0.79 18.06
C SER A 144 -1.25 -0.95 19.41
N ALA A 145 -2.00 0.08 19.86
CA ALA A 145 -2.76 0.04 21.10
C ALA A 145 -3.87 -1.02 21.08
N LEU A 146 -4.44 -1.31 19.90
CA LEU A 146 -5.53 -2.29 19.75
C LEU A 146 -5.09 -3.70 20.21
N SER A 147 -3.82 -4.06 20.07
CA SER A 147 -3.31 -5.36 20.51
C SER A 147 -3.47 -5.58 22.02
N THR A 148 -3.44 -4.52 22.83
CA THR A 148 -3.58 -4.60 24.29
C THR A 148 -4.97 -5.04 24.75
N TYR A 149 -5.99 -4.95 23.88
CA TYR A 149 -7.34 -5.44 24.16
C TYR A 149 -7.51 -6.95 23.86
N TYR A 150 -6.49 -7.58 23.30
CA TYR A 150 -6.49 -9.00 22.92
C TYR A 150 -5.30 -9.76 23.52
N GLU A 151 -4.75 -9.23 24.61
CA GLU A 151 -3.63 -9.87 25.30
C GLU A 151 -3.99 -11.31 25.69
N GLY A 152 -3.13 -12.27 25.33
CA GLY A 152 -3.41 -13.71 25.48
C GLY A 152 -4.08 -14.38 24.27
N GLU A 153 -4.46 -13.62 23.23
CA GLU A 153 -5.05 -14.12 21.97
C GLU A 153 -4.21 -13.70 20.76
N LEU A 154 -2.88 -13.59 20.89
CA LEU A 154 -1.97 -13.07 19.86
C LEU A 154 -0.83 -14.04 19.52
N ASP A 155 -1.01 -15.34 19.78
CA ASP A 155 -0.03 -16.34 19.39
C ASP A 155 0.01 -16.46 17.86
N VAL A 156 1.16 -16.14 17.28
CA VAL A 156 1.37 -16.16 15.83
C VAL A 156 1.44 -17.58 15.25
N HIS A 157 1.56 -18.60 16.10
CA HIS A 157 1.58 -20.01 15.73
C HIS A 157 0.24 -20.71 15.93
N ASP A 158 -0.74 -20.05 16.57
CA ASP A 158 -2.11 -20.57 16.72
C ASP A 158 -2.98 -20.10 15.54
N PRO A 159 -3.41 -21.02 14.65
CA PRO A 159 -4.18 -20.64 13.46
C PRO A 159 -5.51 -19.95 13.77
N GLU A 160 -6.17 -20.29 14.89
CA GLU A 160 -7.46 -19.68 15.26
C GLU A 160 -7.25 -18.24 15.74
N GLN A 161 -6.22 -17.99 16.52
CA GLN A 161 -5.87 -16.65 16.97
C GLN A 161 -5.39 -15.76 15.83
N VAL A 162 -4.59 -16.29 14.91
CA VAL A 162 -4.15 -15.62 13.69
C VAL A 162 -5.36 -15.21 12.85
N GLU A 163 -6.27 -16.13 12.60
CA GLU A 163 -7.48 -15.89 11.82
C GLU A 163 -8.36 -14.81 12.46
N LEU A 164 -8.56 -14.86 13.77
CA LEU A 164 -9.34 -13.85 14.49
C LEU A 164 -8.66 -12.49 14.48
N ALA A 165 -7.34 -12.42 14.57
CA ALA A 165 -6.57 -11.18 14.48
C ALA A 165 -6.68 -10.55 13.07
N ILE A 166 -6.69 -11.35 12.00
CA ILE A 166 -6.93 -10.92 10.62
C ILE A 166 -8.32 -10.27 10.49
N ILE A 167 -9.37 -10.96 10.95
CA ILE A 167 -10.74 -10.43 10.93
C ILE A 167 -10.84 -9.13 11.72
N ARG A 168 -10.25 -9.06 12.90
CA ARG A 168 -10.23 -7.85 13.74
C ARG A 168 -9.54 -6.67 13.06
N LEU A 169 -8.44 -6.89 12.36
CA LEU A 169 -7.72 -5.85 11.62
C LEU A 169 -8.56 -5.31 10.47
N LEU A 170 -9.10 -6.20 9.62
CA LEU A 170 -9.96 -5.82 8.50
C LEU A 170 -11.20 -5.06 8.97
N ALA A 171 -11.81 -5.49 10.07
CA ALA A 171 -13.01 -4.87 10.62
C ALA A 171 -12.75 -3.50 11.25
N LYS A 172 -11.65 -3.35 12.01
CA LYS A 172 -11.46 -2.20 12.92
C LYS A 172 -10.61 -1.08 12.34
N LEU A 173 -9.69 -1.39 11.41
CA LEU A 173 -8.82 -0.36 10.82
C LEU A 173 -9.63 0.73 10.11
N PRO A 174 -10.66 0.43 9.27
CA PRO A 174 -11.51 1.47 8.66
C PRO A 174 -12.26 2.32 9.69
N VAL A 175 -12.73 1.71 10.78
CA VAL A 175 -13.42 2.42 11.86
C VAL A 175 -12.46 3.40 12.56
N ILE A 176 -11.23 2.99 12.82
CA ILE A 176 -10.17 3.84 13.39
C ILE A 176 -9.88 5.02 12.47
N VAL A 177 -9.77 4.79 11.16
CA VAL A 177 -9.57 5.85 10.16
C VAL A 177 -10.71 6.85 10.18
N ALA A 178 -11.96 6.36 10.20
CA ALA A 178 -13.14 7.22 10.26
C ALA A 178 -13.20 8.02 11.58
N TYR A 179 -12.84 7.42 12.70
CA TYR A 179 -12.80 8.12 14.00
C TYR A 179 -11.71 9.19 14.03
N ALA A 180 -10.54 8.94 13.43
CA ALA A 180 -9.51 9.96 13.27
C ALA A 180 -10.02 11.17 12.46
N HIS A 181 -10.79 10.92 11.39
CA HIS A 181 -11.43 11.97 10.60
C HIS A 181 -12.48 12.74 11.40
N LYS A 182 -13.41 12.04 12.07
CA LYS A 182 -14.44 12.65 12.92
C LYS A 182 -13.84 13.49 14.05
N LYS A 183 -12.76 13.01 14.68
CA LYS A 183 -12.02 13.76 15.70
C LYS A 183 -11.46 15.07 15.16
N ALA A 184 -10.87 15.04 13.97
CA ALA A 184 -10.35 16.24 13.31
C ALA A 184 -11.44 17.27 12.97
N LEU A 185 -12.65 16.82 12.69
CA LEU A 185 -13.82 17.67 12.44
C LEU A 185 -14.53 18.14 13.72
N GLY A 186 -14.17 17.62 14.89
CA GLY A 186 -14.89 17.87 16.14
C GLY A 186 -16.32 17.28 16.16
N GLN A 187 -16.56 16.23 15.39
CA GLN A 187 -17.86 15.55 15.29
C GLN A 187 -17.92 14.29 16.16
N ALA A 188 -19.15 13.89 16.54
CA ALA A 188 -19.37 12.67 17.27
C ALA A 188 -19.00 11.43 16.43
N PHE A 189 -18.47 10.41 17.08
CA PHE A 189 -18.23 9.11 16.47
C PHE A 189 -19.53 8.37 16.22
N LEU A 190 -19.71 7.85 15.02
CA LEU A 190 -20.81 6.95 14.70
C LEU A 190 -20.39 5.50 14.96
N TYR A 191 -21.31 4.69 15.47
CA TYR A 191 -21.10 3.25 15.53
C TYR A 191 -21.29 2.63 14.14
N PRO A 192 -20.52 1.58 13.82
CA PRO A 192 -20.75 0.79 12.61
C PRO A 192 -22.20 0.25 12.53
N ASP A 193 -22.67 0.06 11.32
CA ASP A 193 -23.99 -0.50 11.01
C ASP A 193 -23.80 -1.81 10.24
N ASN A 194 -24.13 -2.94 10.87
CA ASN A 194 -23.91 -4.27 10.29
C ASN A 194 -24.85 -4.59 9.11
N SER A 195 -25.84 -3.75 8.82
CA SER A 195 -26.72 -3.92 7.66
C SER A 195 -26.09 -3.40 6.36
N LEU A 196 -25.00 -2.62 6.46
CA LEU A 196 -24.34 -2.01 5.33
C LEU A 196 -23.16 -2.86 4.84
N SER A 197 -22.80 -2.68 3.57
CA SER A 197 -21.55 -3.22 3.02
C SER A 197 -20.33 -2.60 3.70
N PHE A 198 -19.16 -3.19 3.53
CA PHE A 198 -17.90 -2.68 4.06
C PHE A 198 -17.66 -1.21 3.65
N VAL A 199 -17.79 -0.91 2.36
CA VAL A 199 -17.54 0.43 1.82
C VAL A 199 -18.62 1.41 2.23
N ASP A 200 -19.90 1.02 2.18
CA ASP A 200 -21.01 1.88 2.57
C ASP A 200 -20.95 2.26 4.05
N ASN A 201 -20.59 1.30 4.89
CA ASN A 201 -20.37 1.54 6.31
C ASN A 201 -19.21 2.53 6.54
N PHE A 202 -18.11 2.38 5.81
CA PHE A 202 -16.99 3.30 5.89
C PHE A 202 -17.36 4.72 5.44
N LEU A 203 -18.11 4.88 4.34
CA LEU A 203 -18.62 6.19 3.88
C LEU A 203 -19.54 6.81 4.92
N ARG A 204 -20.47 6.03 5.47
CA ARG A 204 -21.37 6.49 6.53
C ARG A 204 -20.60 6.93 7.79
N LEU A 205 -19.60 6.17 8.21
CA LEU A 205 -18.78 6.52 9.39
C LEU A 205 -18.02 7.84 9.20
N ASN A 206 -17.60 8.16 7.97
CA ASN A 206 -16.88 9.40 7.67
C ASN A 206 -17.81 10.60 7.50
N PHE A 207 -18.91 10.46 6.76
CA PHE A 207 -19.74 11.58 6.32
C PHE A 207 -21.11 11.65 7.00
N GLY A 208 -21.61 10.55 7.55
CA GLY A 208 -22.86 10.53 8.29
C GLY A 208 -22.82 11.38 9.57
N THR A 209 -23.97 11.80 10.05
CA THR A 209 -24.16 12.53 11.31
C THR A 209 -25.17 11.83 12.19
N MET A 210 -25.26 12.23 13.47
CA MET A 210 -26.30 11.73 14.39
C MET A 210 -27.67 12.35 14.09
N ALA A 211 -27.69 13.44 13.31
CA ALA A 211 -28.91 14.21 13.08
C ALA A 211 -29.79 13.65 11.95
N GLU A 212 -29.15 13.03 10.95
CA GLU A 212 -29.82 12.58 9.73
C GLU A 212 -29.27 11.23 9.27
N PRO A 213 -30.11 10.37 8.65
CA PRO A 213 -29.63 9.16 7.97
C PRO A 213 -28.68 9.52 6.82
N TYR A 214 -27.57 8.83 6.75
CA TYR A 214 -26.65 8.99 5.63
C TYR A 214 -27.23 8.33 4.36
N GLN A 215 -27.28 9.07 3.28
CA GLN A 215 -27.72 8.57 1.97
C GLN A 215 -26.50 8.04 1.21
N ILE A 216 -26.50 6.73 0.98
CA ILE A 216 -25.43 6.08 0.23
C ILE A 216 -25.61 6.37 -1.27
N ASP A 217 -24.57 6.88 -1.91
CA ASP A 217 -24.49 6.99 -3.36
C ASP A 217 -23.82 5.74 -3.93
N PRO A 218 -24.52 4.92 -4.74
CA PRO A 218 -23.96 3.68 -5.29
C PRO A 218 -22.74 3.90 -6.20
N VAL A 219 -22.63 5.07 -6.85
CA VAL A 219 -21.49 5.39 -7.72
C VAL A 219 -20.26 5.66 -6.87
N LEU A 220 -20.42 6.43 -5.78
CA LEU A 220 -19.32 6.68 -4.85
C LEU A 220 -18.87 5.40 -4.15
N SER A 221 -19.83 4.56 -3.73
CA SER A 221 -19.54 3.26 -3.10
C SER A 221 -18.72 2.37 -4.05
N LYS A 222 -19.18 2.18 -5.29
CA LYS A 222 -18.49 1.38 -6.30
C LYS A 222 -17.11 1.93 -6.64
N ALA A 223 -16.97 3.25 -6.76
CA ALA A 223 -15.69 3.87 -7.08
C ALA A 223 -14.69 3.71 -5.94
N LEU A 224 -15.12 3.88 -4.68
CA LEU A 224 -14.26 3.66 -3.52
C LEU A 224 -13.84 2.19 -3.40
N ASP A 225 -14.76 1.25 -3.58
CA ASP A 225 -14.46 -0.18 -3.57
C ASP A 225 -13.37 -0.52 -4.60
N ARG A 226 -13.53 -0.06 -5.85
CA ARG A 226 -12.54 -0.23 -6.92
C ARG A 226 -11.19 0.40 -6.56
N LEU A 227 -11.18 1.60 -5.99
CA LEU A 227 -9.92 2.24 -5.57
C LEU A 227 -9.22 1.45 -4.47
N LEU A 228 -9.96 0.91 -3.51
CA LEU A 228 -9.38 0.06 -2.47
C LEU A 228 -8.74 -1.20 -3.09
N ILE A 229 -9.43 -1.89 -4.02
CA ILE A 229 -8.90 -3.06 -4.75
C ILE A 229 -7.58 -2.73 -5.44
N LEU A 230 -7.49 -1.60 -6.16
CA LEU A 230 -6.30 -1.20 -6.90
C LEU A 230 -5.09 -0.89 -6.00
N HIS A 231 -5.31 -0.74 -4.70
CA HIS A 231 -4.28 -0.48 -3.70
C HIS A 231 -3.95 -1.69 -2.82
N GLU A 232 -4.65 -2.84 -2.95
CA GLU A 232 -4.51 -3.95 -2.00
C GLU A 232 -3.11 -4.51 -1.91
N ASP A 233 -2.41 -4.68 -3.03
CA ASP A 233 -1.01 -5.09 -2.98
C ASP A 233 -0.16 -4.53 -4.12
N HIS A 234 1.15 -4.51 -3.91
CA HIS A 234 2.14 -4.10 -4.91
C HIS A 234 3.52 -4.66 -4.57
N GLU A 235 3.63 -5.99 -4.43
CA GLU A 235 4.86 -6.72 -4.10
C GLU A 235 5.61 -6.21 -2.85
N GLN A 236 6.96 -6.21 -2.92
CA GLN A 236 7.86 -5.81 -1.84
C GLN A 236 8.12 -4.30 -1.83
N ASN A 237 7.06 -3.49 -1.79
CA ASN A 237 7.19 -2.06 -1.49
C ASN A 237 7.70 -1.83 -0.07
N ALA A 238 8.06 -0.59 0.27
CA ALA A 238 8.69 -0.26 1.55
C ALA A 238 7.85 -0.68 2.77
N SER A 239 6.52 -0.51 2.74
CA SER A 239 5.65 -0.87 3.85
C SER A 239 5.46 -2.39 3.96
N THR A 240 5.30 -3.10 2.86
CA THR A 240 5.20 -4.56 2.83
C THR A 240 6.50 -5.22 3.34
N SER A 241 7.66 -4.74 2.87
CA SER A 241 8.96 -5.21 3.36
C SER A 241 9.14 -4.94 4.86
N THR A 242 8.63 -3.81 5.37
CA THR A 242 8.65 -3.48 6.80
C THR A 242 7.76 -4.42 7.60
N VAL A 243 6.55 -4.74 7.12
CA VAL A 243 5.65 -5.73 7.74
C VAL A 243 6.33 -7.09 7.86
N ARG A 244 6.93 -7.57 6.76
CA ARG A 244 7.67 -8.85 6.76
C ARG A 244 8.88 -8.81 7.70
N LEU A 245 9.62 -7.70 7.73
CA LEU A 245 10.79 -7.55 8.60
C LEU A 245 10.40 -7.61 10.08
N VAL A 246 9.36 -6.87 10.49
CA VAL A 246 8.87 -6.92 11.88
C VAL A 246 8.25 -8.29 12.17
N GLY A 247 7.43 -8.84 11.27
CA GLY A 247 6.86 -10.18 11.41
C GLY A 247 7.90 -11.28 11.58
N SER A 248 9.08 -11.15 10.94
CA SER A 248 10.17 -12.11 11.06
C SER A 248 10.75 -12.26 12.49
N THR A 249 10.39 -11.37 13.40
CA THR A 249 10.73 -11.42 14.83
C THR A 249 9.67 -12.13 15.66
N GLU A 250 8.65 -12.71 15.04
CA GLU A 250 7.45 -13.27 15.67
C GLU A 250 6.63 -12.24 16.47
N ALA A 251 6.80 -10.95 16.16
CA ALA A 251 5.93 -9.91 16.68
C ALA A 251 4.49 -10.13 16.17
N ASN A 252 3.50 -9.90 17.03
CA ASN A 252 2.10 -10.08 16.65
C ASN A 252 1.73 -9.25 15.42
N ILE A 253 0.67 -9.66 14.72
CA ILE A 253 0.27 -9.03 13.46
C ILE A 253 -0.08 -7.55 13.61
N PHE A 254 -0.64 -7.10 14.74
CA PHE A 254 -0.97 -5.68 14.95
C PHE A 254 0.30 -4.81 14.99
N ALA A 255 1.36 -5.29 15.66
CA ALA A 255 2.65 -4.61 15.68
C ALA A 255 3.27 -4.53 14.29
N SER A 256 3.21 -5.62 13.52
CA SER A 256 3.72 -5.69 12.15
C SER A 256 2.97 -4.75 11.21
N ILE A 257 1.64 -4.72 11.29
CA ILE A 257 0.79 -3.81 10.50
C ILE A 257 1.02 -2.35 10.90
N SER A 258 1.14 -2.04 12.20
CA SER A 258 1.47 -0.69 12.66
C SER A 258 2.81 -0.19 12.09
N ALA A 259 3.81 -1.06 12.01
CA ALA A 259 5.09 -0.75 11.37
C ALA A 259 4.94 -0.47 9.87
N GLY A 260 4.12 -1.27 9.16
CA GLY A 260 3.75 -1.02 7.76
C GLY A 260 3.07 0.33 7.55
N ILE A 261 2.13 0.68 8.42
CA ILE A 261 1.45 1.99 8.40
C ILE A 261 2.46 3.14 8.57
N ASN A 262 3.40 3.02 9.50
CA ASN A 262 4.46 4.01 9.69
C ASN A 262 5.37 4.14 8.46
N ALA A 263 5.72 3.04 7.80
CA ALA A 263 6.49 3.09 6.56
C ALA A 263 5.70 3.72 5.40
N LEU A 264 4.39 3.44 5.31
CA LEU A 264 3.50 4.04 4.32
C LEU A 264 3.36 5.55 4.52
N PHE A 265 3.42 6.04 5.75
CA PHE A 265 3.31 7.47 6.07
C PHE A 265 4.47 8.30 5.50
N GLY A 266 5.59 7.69 5.18
CA GLY A 266 6.73 8.40 4.58
C GLY A 266 6.36 9.07 3.24
N PRO A 267 6.79 10.35 3.01
CA PRO A 267 6.42 11.12 1.81
C PRO A 267 6.94 10.50 0.51
N LEU A 268 7.95 9.63 0.57
CA LEU A 268 8.48 8.91 -0.60
C LEU A 268 7.70 7.61 -0.91
N HIS A 269 6.67 7.28 -0.11
CA HIS A 269 5.85 6.09 -0.29
C HIS A 269 4.37 6.43 -0.44
N GLY A 270 3.66 6.80 0.63
CA GLY A 270 2.21 7.04 0.59
C GLY A 270 1.78 8.48 0.34
N GLY A 271 2.71 9.43 0.12
CA GLY A 271 2.40 10.84 -0.04
C GLY A 271 2.13 11.31 -1.48
N ALA A 272 2.14 10.41 -2.46
CA ALA A 272 2.07 10.79 -3.89
C ALA A 272 0.73 11.42 -4.27
N ASN A 273 -0.39 10.90 -3.78
CA ASN A 273 -1.74 11.40 -4.09
C ASN A 273 -1.94 12.86 -3.64
N GLU A 274 -1.48 13.19 -2.44
CA GLU A 274 -1.54 14.57 -1.92
C GLU A 274 -0.63 15.50 -2.74
N ALA A 275 0.57 15.03 -3.07
CA ALA A 275 1.51 15.80 -3.89
C ALA A 275 0.97 16.10 -5.30
N VAL A 276 0.20 15.18 -5.90
CA VAL A 276 -0.48 15.41 -7.19
C VAL A 276 -1.51 16.54 -7.06
N LEU A 277 -2.39 16.47 -6.06
CA LEU A 277 -3.39 17.54 -5.88
C LEU A 277 -2.75 18.92 -5.63
N ASN A 278 -1.68 18.95 -4.83
CA ASN A 278 -0.96 20.21 -4.59
C ASN A 278 -0.35 20.75 -5.89
N MET A 279 0.19 19.89 -6.75
CA MET A 279 0.69 20.26 -8.07
C MET A 279 -0.45 20.80 -8.97
N LEU A 280 -1.57 20.08 -9.06
CA LEU A 280 -2.72 20.53 -9.89
C LEU A 280 -3.28 21.87 -9.38
N ALA A 281 -3.38 22.04 -8.05
CA ALA A 281 -3.78 23.31 -7.45
C ALA A 281 -2.78 24.43 -7.77
N GLN A 282 -1.48 24.16 -7.72
CA GLN A 282 -0.45 25.12 -8.09
C GLN A 282 -0.59 25.57 -9.57
N ILE A 283 -0.86 24.64 -10.48
CA ILE A 283 -1.10 24.96 -11.90
C ILE A 283 -2.32 25.88 -12.04
N ARG A 284 -3.45 25.52 -11.39
CA ARG A 284 -4.67 26.33 -11.39
C ARG A 284 -4.42 27.75 -10.86
N ASP A 285 -3.81 27.84 -9.68
CA ASP A 285 -3.65 29.10 -8.93
C ASP A 285 -2.60 30.04 -9.58
N SER A 286 -1.66 29.48 -10.36
CA SER A 286 -0.69 30.28 -11.12
C SER A 286 -1.33 31.07 -12.26
N GLY A 287 -2.43 30.57 -12.83
CA GLY A 287 -3.07 31.16 -14.00
C GLY A 287 -2.25 31.07 -15.31
N GLU A 288 -1.09 30.44 -15.30
CA GLU A 288 -0.17 30.35 -16.45
C GLU A 288 -0.53 29.24 -17.44
N GLY A 289 -1.36 28.30 -17.02
CA GLY A 289 -1.80 27.15 -17.82
C GLY A 289 -0.82 25.98 -17.82
N VAL A 290 -1.35 24.81 -18.24
CA VAL A 290 -0.65 23.51 -18.16
C VAL A 290 0.62 23.50 -19.01
N ARG A 291 0.58 24.06 -20.22
CA ARG A 291 1.75 24.08 -21.13
C ARG A 291 2.95 24.82 -20.55
N THR A 292 2.70 25.97 -19.91
CA THR A 292 3.76 26.72 -19.22
C THR A 292 4.37 25.92 -18.08
N PHE A 293 3.54 25.25 -17.30
CA PHE A 293 4.01 24.35 -16.24
C PHE A 293 4.89 23.22 -16.81
N VAL A 294 4.47 22.59 -17.91
CA VAL A 294 5.23 21.53 -18.59
C VAL A 294 6.61 22.04 -19.03
N GLU A 295 6.71 23.23 -19.61
CA GLU A 295 8.00 23.80 -19.98
C GLU A 295 8.90 24.07 -18.78
N LYS A 296 8.36 24.51 -17.65
CA LYS A 296 9.10 24.66 -16.38
C LYS A 296 9.64 23.32 -15.88
N VAL A 297 8.84 22.23 -15.98
CA VAL A 297 9.28 20.86 -15.65
C VAL A 297 10.44 20.43 -16.55
N LYS A 298 10.33 20.64 -17.86
CA LYS A 298 11.39 20.30 -18.84
C LYS A 298 12.69 21.06 -18.57
N ASN A 299 12.58 22.30 -18.19
CA ASN A 299 13.70 23.17 -17.85
C ASN A 299 14.28 22.90 -16.44
N LYS A 300 13.69 21.99 -15.68
CA LYS A 300 14.07 21.65 -14.30
C LYS A 300 14.10 22.86 -13.36
N GLU A 301 13.14 23.76 -13.50
CA GLU A 301 13.05 24.94 -12.65
C GLU A 301 12.91 24.54 -11.16
N SER A 302 13.60 25.28 -10.30
CA SER A 302 13.62 24.99 -8.86
C SER A 302 12.21 25.04 -8.25
N GLY A 303 11.86 24.00 -7.49
CA GLY A 303 10.56 23.88 -6.84
C GLY A 303 9.44 23.31 -7.72
N ILE A 304 9.66 23.14 -9.03
CA ILE A 304 8.68 22.55 -9.95
C ILE A 304 8.95 21.06 -10.10
N ARG A 305 7.96 20.24 -9.79
CA ARG A 305 8.03 18.77 -9.92
C ARG A 305 6.76 18.23 -10.57
N LEU A 306 6.95 17.29 -11.47
CA LEU A 306 5.85 16.52 -12.06
C LEU A 306 5.51 15.36 -11.09
N MET A 307 4.35 15.44 -10.45
CA MET A 307 3.88 14.43 -9.50
C MET A 307 2.83 13.53 -10.15
N GLY A 308 2.76 12.26 -9.76
CA GLY A 308 1.83 11.29 -10.34
C GLY A 308 2.24 10.75 -11.71
N PHE A 309 3.48 11.01 -12.15
CA PHE A 309 4.03 10.52 -13.40
C PHE A 309 5.29 9.70 -13.17
N GLY A 310 5.41 8.64 -13.96
CA GLY A 310 6.49 7.66 -13.82
C GLY A 310 6.29 6.75 -12.60
N HIS A 311 6.99 5.66 -12.59
CA HIS A 311 6.94 4.67 -11.52
C HIS A 311 8.31 3.99 -11.36
N ARG A 312 8.64 3.56 -10.14
CA ARG A 312 9.90 2.82 -9.91
C ARG A 312 9.93 1.50 -10.68
N VAL A 313 8.78 0.85 -10.78
CA VAL A 313 8.63 -0.46 -11.42
C VAL A 313 8.18 -0.30 -12.87
N TYR A 314 7.02 0.34 -13.11
CA TYR A 314 6.47 0.47 -14.47
C TYR A 314 7.33 1.38 -15.35
N LYS A 315 7.72 0.84 -16.52
CA LYS A 315 8.36 1.56 -17.62
C LYS A 315 7.43 1.75 -18.80
N SER A 316 6.18 1.31 -18.66
CA SER A 316 5.03 1.55 -19.52
C SER A 316 3.91 2.18 -18.70
N TYR A 317 2.72 2.30 -19.28
CA TYR A 317 1.55 2.85 -18.58
C TYR A 317 1.17 1.95 -17.39
N ASP A 318 0.91 2.53 -16.22
CA ASP A 318 0.43 1.80 -15.04
C ASP A 318 -0.98 1.22 -15.33
N PRO A 319 -1.18 -0.11 -15.30
CA PRO A 319 -2.46 -0.72 -15.66
C PRO A 319 -3.62 -0.24 -14.78
N ARG A 320 -3.32 0.22 -13.56
CA ARG A 320 -4.32 0.76 -12.62
C ARG A 320 -4.80 2.15 -13.02
N ALA A 321 -3.93 2.97 -13.61
CA ALA A 321 -4.25 4.37 -13.90
C ALA A 321 -5.45 4.53 -14.85
N ARG A 322 -5.63 3.61 -15.82
CA ARG A 322 -6.80 3.60 -16.70
C ARG A 322 -8.10 3.39 -15.92
N LEU A 323 -8.11 2.42 -15.01
CA LEU A 323 -9.30 2.08 -14.21
C LEU A 323 -9.65 3.21 -13.23
N VAL A 324 -8.63 3.88 -12.67
CA VAL A 324 -8.84 5.05 -11.82
C VAL A 324 -9.44 6.21 -12.63
N LYS A 325 -8.95 6.45 -13.86
CA LYS A 325 -9.49 7.48 -14.74
C LYS A 325 -10.97 7.24 -15.07
N GLU A 326 -11.33 6.00 -15.45
CA GLU A 326 -12.74 5.60 -15.67
C GLU A 326 -13.60 5.90 -14.43
N SER A 327 -13.11 5.60 -13.22
CA SER A 327 -13.82 5.91 -11.97
C SER A 327 -13.92 7.40 -11.69
N ALA A 328 -12.91 8.20 -12.07
CA ALA A 328 -12.97 9.67 -11.92
C ALA A 328 -14.08 10.27 -12.78
N ASP A 329 -14.18 9.81 -14.02
CA ASP A 329 -15.24 10.28 -14.94
C ASP A 329 -16.64 9.90 -14.40
N GLU A 330 -16.85 8.64 -13.98
CA GLU A 330 -18.12 8.15 -13.39
C GLU A 330 -18.53 8.96 -12.14
N VAL A 331 -17.60 9.23 -11.21
CA VAL A 331 -17.86 9.95 -9.96
C VAL A 331 -18.24 11.41 -10.21
N LEU A 332 -17.48 12.12 -11.05
CA LEU A 332 -17.71 13.54 -11.30
C LEU A 332 -19.00 13.76 -12.08
N GLU A 333 -19.33 12.87 -13.02
CA GLU A 333 -20.61 12.89 -13.74
C GLU A 333 -21.77 12.67 -12.76
N SER A 334 -21.70 11.69 -11.87
CA SER A 334 -22.74 11.42 -10.86
C SER A 334 -22.95 12.58 -9.91
N LEU A 335 -21.89 13.24 -9.48
CA LEU A 335 -21.97 14.39 -8.59
C LEU A 335 -22.40 15.67 -9.27
N GLY A 336 -22.41 15.70 -10.62
CA GLY A 336 -22.65 16.91 -11.40
C GLY A 336 -21.63 18.02 -11.11
N VAL A 337 -20.39 17.63 -10.75
CA VAL A 337 -19.33 18.58 -10.38
C VAL A 337 -18.34 18.73 -11.52
N GLU A 338 -18.20 19.96 -12.00
CA GLU A 338 -17.07 20.35 -12.83
C GLU A 338 -15.90 20.72 -11.90
N ASP A 339 -14.85 19.89 -11.84
CA ASP A 339 -13.64 20.21 -11.06
C ASP A 339 -12.53 20.68 -12.02
N PRO A 340 -12.11 21.97 -11.94
CA PRO A 340 -11.01 22.48 -12.76
C PRO A 340 -9.70 21.70 -12.63
N LEU A 341 -9.50 20.98 -11.53
CA LEU A 341 -8.31 20.13 -11.36
C LEU A 341 -8.36 18.91 -12.28
N LEU A 342 -9.57 18.37 -12.57
CA LEU A 342 -9.70 17.25 -13.51
C LEU A 342 -9.37 17.70 -14.93
N ASP A 343 -9.82 18.89 -15.35
CA ASP A 343 -9.53 19.41 -16.68
C ASP A 343 -8.02 19.65 -16.86
N ILE A 344 -7.37 20.21 -15.83
CA ILE A 344 -5.91 20.35 -15.78
C ILE A 344 -5.23 18.98 -15.84
N ALA A 345 -5.73 18.00 -15.10
CA ALA A 345 -5.18 16.65 -15.10
C ALA A 345 -5.29 15.98 -16.48
N ARG A 346 -6.45 16.09 -17.14
CA ARG A 346 -6.66 15.56 -18.50
C ARG A 346 -5.74 16.24 -19.53
N GLU A 347 -5.61 17.56 -19.47
CA GLU A 347 -4.70 18.30 -20.37
C GLU A 347 -3.24 17.90 -20.11
N LEU A 348 -2.82 17.77 -18.85
CA LEU A 348 -1.48 17.37 -18.48
C LEU A 348 -1.16 15.93 -18.92
N GLU A 349 -2.10 15.00 -18.75
CA GLU A 349 -1.99 13.64 -19.26
C GLU A 349 -1.81 13.62 -20.78
N GLN A 350 -2.68 14.36 -21.52
CA GLN A 350 -2.61 14.39 -22.98
C GLN A 350 -1.26 14.93 -23.47
N ILE A 351 -0.76 16.00 -22.87
CA ILE A 351 0.56 16.54 -23.19
C ILE A 351 1.66 15.49 -22.91
N ALA A 352 1.58 14.83 -21.77
CA ALA A 352 2.60 13.84 -21.39
C ALA A 352 2.61 12.60 -22.29
N LEU A 353 1.46 12.23 -22.87
CA LEU A 353 1.37 11.11 -23.82
C LEU A 353 1.88 11.45 -25.20
N ASP A 354 1.81 12.74 -25.61
CA ASP A 354 2.18 13.19 -26.94
C ASP A 354 3.59 13.79 -27.03
N ASP A 355 4.19 14.22 -25.91
CA ASP A 355 5.46 14.94 -25.89
C ASP A 355 6.66 14.00 -25.73
N ASP A 356 7.60 14.05 -26.68
CA ASP A 356 8.80 13.22 -26.73
C ASP A 356 9.64 13.26 -25.45
N TYR A 357 9.64 14.37 -24.71
CA TYR A 357 10.37 14.48 -23.43
C TYR A 357 9.84 13.48 -22.39
N PHE A 358 8.52 13.32 -22.29
CA PHE A 358 7.90 12.39 -21.35
C PHE A 358 7.93 10.95 -21.86
N VAL A 359 7.60 10.75 -23.14
CA VAL A 359 7.59 9.44 -23.78
C VAL A 359 8.96 8.78 -23.73
N SER A 360 10.03 9.51 -24.11
CA SER A 360 11.40 8.98 -24.08
C SER A 360 11.90 8.65 -22.67
N ARG A 361 11.36 9.29 -21.65
CA ARG A 361 11.68 9.07 -20.22
C ARG A 361 10.69 8.13 -19.53
N LYS A 362 9.69 7.61 -20.25
CA LYS A 362 8.65 6.71 -19.73
C LYS A 362 7.87 7.32 -18.54
N LEU A 363 7.58 8.61 -18.63
CA LEU A 363 6.84 9.37 -17.61
C LEU A 363 5.35 9.35 -17.92
N TYR A 364 4.72 8.20 -17.71
CA TYR A 364 3.28 8.02 -17.86
C TYR A 364 2.55 8.25 -16.53
N PRO A 365 1.25 8.64 -16.56
CA PRO A 365 0.44 8.71 -15.36
C PRO A 365 0.43 7.39 -14.60
N ASN A 366 0.54 7.45 -13.28
CA ASN A 366 0.42 6.31 -12.40
C ASN A 366 -0.92 6.32 -11.63
N VAL A 367 -1.15 5.31 -10.77
CA VAL A 367 -2.40 5.17 -10.01
C VAL A 367 -2.74 6.42 -9.19
N ASP A 368 -1.75 7.13 -8.66
CA ASP A 368 -1.94 8.27 -7.78
C ASP A 368 -2.46 9.53 -8.50
N PHE A 369 -2.30 9.58 -9.84
CA PHE A 369 -2.57 10.79 -10.61
C PHE A 369 -4.04 11.22 -10.56
N TYR A 370 -4.99 10.30 -10.69
CA TYR A 370 -6.42 10.57 -10.61
C TYR A 370 -7.04 10.25 -9.25
N THR A 371 -6.42 9.39 -8.44
CA THR A 371 -6.98 8.94 -7.16
C THR A 371 -7.28 10.12 -6.22
N GLY A 372 -6.37 11.09 -6.14
CA GLY A 372 -6.56 12.28 -5.31
C GLY A 372 -7.75 13.13 -5.73
N VAL A 373 -8.02 13.27 -7.04
CA VAL A 373 -9.16 14.00 -7.58
C VAL A 373 -10.47 13.33 -7.16
N ILE A 374 -10.53 11.99 -7.24
CA ILE A 374 -11.72 11.22 -6.82
C ILE A 374 -11.97 11.38 -5.33
N TYR A 375 -10.97 11.17 -4.49
CA TYR A 375 -11.13 11.31 -3.03
C TYR A 375 -11.57 12.71 -2.62
N LYS A 376 -11.03 13.75 -3.28
CA LYS A 376 -11.47 15.13 -3.08
C LYS A 376 -12.93 15.34 -3.50
N ALA A 377 -13.34 14.82 -4.66
CA ALA A 377 -14.72 14.90 -5.13
C ALA A 377 -15.71 14.19 -4.19
N MET A 378 -15.30 13.06 -3.59
CA MET A 378 -16.06 12.35 -2.55
C MET A 378 -16.14 13.13 -1.22
N GLY A 379 -15.38 14.22 -1.04
CA GLY A 379 -15.38 15.03 0.18
C GLY A 379 -14.28 14.70 1.19
N PHE A 380 -13.36 13.79 0.89
CA PHE A 380 -12.22 13.53 1.76
C PHE A 380 -11.18 14.67 1.70
N PRO A 381 -10.72 15.20 2.85
CA PRO A 381 -9.60 16.12 2.85
C PRO A 381 -8.27 15.39 2.52
N SER A 382 -7.31 16.08 1.93
CA SER A 382 -6.06 15.49 1.43
C SER A 382 -5.30 14.66 2.48
N ARG A 383 -5.32 15.09 3.73
CA ARG A 383 -4.71 14.35 4.85
C ARG A 383 -5.31 12.97 5.11
N MET A 384 -6.48 12.66 4.54
CA MET A 384 -7.11 11.33 4.61
C MET A 384 -6.68 10.38 3.49
N PHE A 385 -5.95 10.83 2.48
CA PHE A 385 -5.61 10.01 1.32
C PHE A 385 -4.67 8.86 1.66
N THR A 386 -3.62 9.12 2.44
CA THR A 386 -2.74 8.04 2.91
C THR A 386 -3.45 7.05 3.86
N PRO A 387 -4.32 7.46 4.81
CA PRO A 387 -5.21 6.55 5.53
C PRO A 387 -6.11 5.68 4.64
N LEU A 388 -6.68 6.23 3.57
CA LEU A 388 -7.46 5.47 2.58
C LEU A 388 -6.58 4.45 1.86
N PHE A 389 -5.36 4.84 1.50
CA PHE A 389 -4.36 3.92 0.96
C PHE A 389 -4.05 2.79 1.96
N ALA A 390 -3.92 3.10 3.26
CA ALA A 390 -3.67 2.08 4.28
C ALA A 390 -4.82 1.07 4.41
N ILE A 391 -6.09 1.52 4.27
CA ILE A 391 -7.25 0.61 4.21
C ILE A 391 -7.09 -0.33 3.00
N GLY A 392 -6.86 0.24 1.82
CA GLY A 392 -6.66 -0.55 0.60
C GLY A 392 -5.53 -1.56 0.77
N ARG A 393 -4.36 -1.15 1.28
CA ARG A 393 -3.16 -1.98 1.38
C ARG A 393 -3.21 -3.04 2.48
N LEU A 394 -4.14 -2.95 3.42
CA LEU A 394 -4.20 -3.86 4.56
C LEU A 394 -4.25 -5.34 4.19
N PRO A 395 -5.08 -5.80 3.22
CA PRO A 395 -5.09 -7.21 2.82
C PRO A 395 -3.74 -7.70 2.30
N GLY A 396 -3.05 -6.90 1.48
CA GLY A 396 -1.71 -7.22 0.99
C GLY A 396 -0.69 -7.37 2.12
N TRP A 397 -0.69 -6.45 3.10
CA TRP A 397 0.17 -6.59 4.28
C TRP A 397 -0.12 -7.85 5.08
N ILE A 398 -1.41 -8.17 5.29
CA ILE A 398 -1.84 -9.39 5.98
C ILE A 398 -1.40 -10.64 5.22
N ALA A 399 -1.61 -10.66 3.89
CA ALA A 399 -1.22 -11.77 3.05
C ALA A 399 0.30 -12.02 3.10
N HIS A 400 1.10 -10.97 2.98
CA HIS A 400 2.56 -11.06 3.07
C HIS A 400 3.07 -11.45 4.46
N TRP A 401 2.43 -10.96 5.53
CA TRP A 401 2.73 -11.38 6.89
C TRP A 401 2.42 -12.87 7.08
N ARG A 402 1.23 -13.31 6.64
CA ARG A 402 0.79 -14.70 6.75
C ARG A 402 1.66 -15.66 5.93
N GLU A 403 2.02 -15.27 4.70
CA GLU A 403 2.94 -16.04 3.86
C GLU A 403 4.30 -16.22 4.54
N ALA A 404 4.87 -15.15 5.11
CA ALA A 404 6.13 -15.23 5.83
C ALA A 404 6.03 -16.05 7.13
N ASN A 405 4.93 -15.91 7.87
CA ASN A 405 4.71 -16.62 9.12
C ASN A 405 4.53 -18.15 8.90
N ASN A 406 3.97 -18.53 7.76
CA ASN A 406 3.75 -19.93 7.39
C ASN A 406 4.94 -20.59 6.66
N ASP A 407 5.95 -19.81 6.25
CA ASP A 407 7.13 -20.35 5.55
C ASP A 407 8.19 -20.78 6.58
N PRO A 408 8.47 -22.09 6.72
CA PRO A 408 9.49 -22.59 7.64
C PRO A 408 10.92 -22.14 7.27
N ALA A 409 11.13 -21.60 6.07
CA ALA A 409 12.41 -21.02 5.66
C ALA A 409 12.58 -19.56 6.12
N THR A 410 11.53 -18.92 6.62
CA THR A 410 11.60 -17.55 7.14
C THR A 410 12.59 -17.48 8.31
N LYS A 411 13.43 -16.46 8.27
CA LYS A 411 14.42 -16.17 9.32
C LYS A 411 14.28 -14.74 9.75
N ILE A 412 14.69 -14.45 10.99
CA ILE A 412 14.76 -13.08 11.48
C ILE A 412 15.60 -12.20 10.54
N GLY A 413 15.01 -11.11 10.10
CA GLY A 413 15.65 -10.14 9.20
C GLY A 413 16.77 -9.39 9.92
N ARG A 414 18.02 -9.71 9.59
CA ARG A 414 19.22 -9.05 10.12
C ARG A 414 20.23 -8.78 8.99
N PRO A 415 20.08 -7.68 8.27
CA PRO A 415 21.03 -7.34 7.20
C PRO A 415 22.44 -7.12 7.73
N GLN A 416 23.44 -7.38 6.87
CA GLN A 416 24.84 -7.01 7.11
C GLN A 416 25.04 -5.52 6.82
N GLN A 417 26.14 -4.97 7.36
CA GLN A 417 26.60 -3.61 7.01
C GLN A 417 28.06 -3.60 6.61
N LEU A 418 28.41 -2.72 5.68
CA LEU A 418 29.80 -2.35 5.43
C LEU A 418 30.18 -1.25 6.45
N TYR A 419 31.05 -1.61 7.40
CA TYR A 419 31.54 -0.64 8.38
C TYR A 419 32.55 0.32 7.75
N VAL A 420 32.28 1.61 7.83
CA VAL A 420 33.11 2.70 7.29
C VAL A 420 33.52 3.70 8.39
N GLY A 421 33.36 3.34 9.64
CA GLY A 421 33.73 4.15 10.80
C GLY A 421 35.22 4.09 11.11
N PRO A 422 35.67 4.78 12.18
CA PRO A 422 37.04 4.73 12.63
C PRO A 422 37.47 3.33 13.06
N PRO A 423 38.76 2.97 12.96
CA PRO A 423 39.29 1.75 13.55
C PRO A 423 39.17 1.79 15.08
N GLU A 424 39.53 0.70 15.73
CA GLU A 424 39.58 0.61 17.20
C GLU A 424 40.38 1.78 17.81
N ARG A 425 39.85 2.38 18.85
CA ARG A 425 40.43 3.49 19.58
C ARG A 425 40.27 3.27 21.08
N ASP A 426 41.31 3.60 21.84
CA ASP A 426 41.24 3.57 23.29
C ASP A 426 40.33 4.68 23.82
N TRP A 427 39.58 4.35 24.88
CA TRP A 427 38.82 5.37 25.59
C TRP A 427 39.79 6.31 26.37
N PRO A 428 39.67 7.62 26.17
CA PRO A 428 40.53 8.56 26.89
C PRO A 428 40.29 8.48 28.40
N THR A 429 41.35 8.18 29.15
CA THR A 429 41.31 7.99 30.62
C THR A 429 41.25 9.32 31.39
N ALA A 430 41.46 10.42 30.72
CA ALA A 430 41.28 11.79 31.27
C ALA A 430 40.58 12.67 30.22
N ARG A 431 39.54 13.39 30.64
CA ARG A 431 38.95 14.52 29.89
C ARG A 431 39.30 15.80 30.59
#